data_34f1bc454d6bf3af309f1a933325974d
#
_entry.id   34f1bc454d6bf3af309f1a933325974d
#
_cell.length_a   1.000
_cell.length_b   1.000
_cell.length_c   1.000
_cell.angle_alpha   90.00
_cell.angle_beta   90.00
_cell.angle_gamma   90.00
#
_symmetry.space_group_name_H-M   'P 1'
#
loop_
_entity.id
_entity.type
_entity.pdbx_description
1 polymer ?
#
loop_
_entity_poly.entity_id
_entity_poly.type
_entity_poly.pdbx_seq_one_letter_code
_entity_poly.pdbx_strand_id
1 'polypeptide(L)'
;MGEVNISGYCDPKFKEVEKVFRDSIISNFELGASFSVELENQTIIDLWGGFCDVDKTRKWERDTIVNVFSVSKAITAICLGRLIERGLININLAVRDYWPEFGCCLLYTSPSPRDKSS
;
A
#
# COMPACT_ATOMS: atom_id res chain seq x y z
N MET A 1 29.95 -4.72 11.80
CA MET A 1 28.63 -4.87 11.17
C MET A 1 27.60 -4.54 12.27
N GLY A 2 26.92 -3.40 12.16
CA GLY A 2 25.94 -3.01 13.15
C GLY A 2 24.78 -4.01 13.18
N GLU A 3 24.36 -4.38 14.37
CA GLU A 3 23.25 -5.29 14.59
C GLU A 3 21.97 -4.71 13.96
N VAL A 4 21.43 -5.40 12.96
CA VAL A 4 20.18 -4.97 12.31
C VAL A 4 19.05 -5.14 13.30
N ASN A 5 18.46 -4.05 13.72
CA ASN A 5 17.33 -4.04 14.65
C ASN A 5 16.05 -4.43 13.92
N ILE A 6 15.49 -5.58 14.27
CA ILE A 6 14.19 -6.04 13.80
C ILE A 6 13.36 -6.37 15.02
N SER A 7 12.17 -5.79 15.09
CA SER A 7 11.26 -5.85 16.22
C SER A 7 9.85 -6.19 15.78
N GLY A 8 9.00 -6.52 16.74
CA GLY A 8 7.60 -6.77 16.51
C GLY A 8 7.18 -8.20 16.85
N TYR A 9 6.07 -8.62 16.26
CA TYR A 9 5.44 -9.92 16.50
C TYR A 9 5.18 -10.65 15.19
N CYS A 10 5.37 -11.95 15.19
CA CYS A 10 4.94 -12.84 14.11
C CYS A 10 4.39 -14.14 14.71
N ASP A 11 3.18 -14.52 14.30
CA ASP A 11 2.60 -15.81 14.68
C ASP A 11 3.52 -16.93 14.20
N PRO A 12 3.83 -17.93 15.05
CA PRO A 12 4.72 -19.05 14.72
C PRO A 12 4.39 -19.80 13.43
N LYS A 13 3.13 -19.79 12.99
CA LYS A 13 2.71 -20.39 11.71
C LYS A 13 3.31 -19.68 10.50
N PHE A 14 3.74 -18.44 10.65
CA PHE A 14 4.26 -17.57 9.58
C PHE A 14 5.76 -17.27 9.71
N LYS A 15 6.52 -18.13 10.40
CA LYS A 15 7.97 -17.96 10.58
C LYS A 15 8.75 -17.77 9.29
N GLU A 16 8.32 -18.38 8.20
CA GLU A 16 8.97 -18.22 6.90
C GLU A 16 8.82 -16.78 6.37
N VAL A 17 7.68 -16.14 6.63
CA VAL A 17 7.48 -14.72 6.27
C VAL A 17 8.39 -13.81 7.10
N GLU A 18 8.46 -14.05 8.42
CA GLU A 18 9.39 -13.33 9.29
C GLU A 18 10.84 -13.48 8.82
N LYS A 19 11.24 -14.70 8.43
CA LYS A 19 12.58 -14.96 7.91
C LYS A 19 12.86 -14.15 6.64
N VAL A 20 11.96 -14.16 5.67
CA VAL A 20 12.11 -13.38 4.43
C VAL A 20 12.22 -11.88 4.73
N PHE A 21 11.36 -11.36 5.62
CA PHE A 21 11.44 -9.97 6.07
C PHE A 21 12.80 -9.63 6.67
N ARG A 22 13.29 -10.48 7.58
CA ARG A 22 14.59 -10.34 8.24
C ARG A 22 15.73 -10.38 7.23
N ASP A 23 15.72 -11.36 6.34
CA ASP A 23 16.78 -11.56 5.34
C ASP A 23 16.85 -10.38 4.35
N SER A 24 15.72 -9.77 3.98
CA SER A 24 15.68 -8.62 3.09
C SER A 24 16.40 -7.39 3.68
N ILE A 25 16.29 -7.19 4.99
CA ILE A 25 16.95 -6.07 5.68
C ILE A 25 18.42 -6.40 5.94
N ILE A 26 18.73 -7.62 6.38
CA ILE A 26 20.12 -8.04 6.66
C ILE A 26 20.98 -8.03 5.40
N SER A 27 20.43 -8.45 4.26
CA SER A 27 21.12 -8.43 2.96
C SER A 27 21.25 -7.03 2.36
N ASN A 28 20.72 -5.98 3.00
CA ASN A 28 20.59 -4.62 2.48
C ASN A 28 19.78 -4.53 1.16
N PHE A 29 18.90 -5.49 0.89
CA PHE A 29 17.91 -5.37 -0.18
C PHE A 29 16.91 -4.28 0.18
N GLU A 30 16.49 -4.25 1.46
CA GLU A 30 15.72 -3.15 2.05
C GLU A 30 16.55 -2.40 3.09
N LEU A 31 16.48 -1.08 3.07
CA LEU A 31 17.12 -0.23 4.06
C LEU A 31 16.38 -0.29 5.40
N GLY A 32 15.09 -0.18 5.35
CA GLY A 32 14.16 -0.31 6.46
C GLY A 32 12.76 -0.55 5.93
N ALA A 33 11.95 -1.26 6.71
CA ALA A 33 10.61 -1.63 6.32
C ALA A 33 9.71 -1.87 7.54
N SER A 34 8.40 -1.86 7.29
CA SER A 34 7.38 -2.41 8.18
C SER A 34 6.44 -3.32 7.40
N PHE A 35 5.93 -4.34 8.06
CA PHE A 35 5.00 -5.30 7.48
C PHE A 35 3.97 -5.73 8.51
N SER A 36 2.68 -5.56 8.21
CA SER A 36 1.59 -5.92 9.11
C SER A 36 0.53 -6.72 8.38
N VAL A 37 0.02 -7.74 9.02
CA VAL A 37 -1.09 -8.57 8.52
C VAL A 37 -2.10 -8.80 9.63
N GLU A 38 -3.36 -8.53 9.32
CA GLU A 38 -4.49 -8.85 10.16
C GLU A 38 -5.34 -9.96 9.52
N LEU A 39 -5.79 -10.89 10.31
CA LEU A 39 -6.71 -11.93 9.92
C LEU A 39 -7.80 -12.07 10.99
N GLU A 40 -9.06 -11.99 10.57
CA GLU A 40 -10.22 -12.11 11.47
C GLU A 40 -10.16 -11.16 12.68
N ASN A 41 -9.75 -9.90 12.44
CA ASN A 41 -9.55 -8.84 13.44
C ASN A 41 -8.43 -9.15 14.46
N GLN A 42 -7.52 -10.05 14.12
CA GLN A 42 -6.33 -10.35 14.94
C GLN A 42 -5.07 -10.00 14.15
N THR A 43 -4.17 -9.26 14.76
CA THR A 43 -2.85 -9.00 14.21
C THR A 43 -2.02 -10.27 14.31
N ILE A 44 -1.71 -10.89 13.18
CA ILE A 44 -0.89 -12.11 13.11
C ILE A 44 0.57 -11.82 12.78
N ILE A 45 0.84 -10.69 12.13
CA ILE A 45 2.20 -10.18 11.89
C ILE A 45 2.19 -8.68 12.10
N ASP A 46 3.17 -8.17 12.82
CA ASP A 46 3.47 -6.74 12.98
C ASP A 46 4.98 -6.60 13.19
N LEU A 47 5.71 -6.43 12.09
CA LEU A 47 7.17 -6.40 12.06
C LEU A 47 7.67 -5.06 11.52
N TRP A 48 8.75 -4.57 12.08
CA TRP A 48 9.49 -3.40 11.58
C TRP A 48 10.96 -3.53 11.87
N GLY A 49 11.80 -2.85 11.09
CA GLY A 49 13.23 -2.88 11.34
C GLY A 49 14.04 -2.15 10.28
N GLY A 50 15.34 -2.12 10.48
CA GLY A 50 16.29 -1.41 9.65
C GLY A 50 16.40 0.06 9.98
N PHE A 51 16.62 0.90 8.98
CA PHE A 51 16.90 2.33 9.14
C PHE A 51 16.05 3.19 8.22
N CYS A 52 15.84 4.45 8.61
CA CYS A 52 15.11 5.45 7.83
C CYS A 52 15.97 6.19 6.82
N ASP A 53 17.29 6.09 6.94
CA ASP A 53 18.28 6.84 6.14
C ASP A 53 19.46 5.95 5.72
N VAL A 54 20.10 6.31 4.61
CA VAL A 54 21.22 5.57 4.02
C VAL A 54 22.44 5.55 4.95
N ASP A 55 22.63 6.62 5.74
CA ASP A 55 23.73 6.75 6.69
C ASP A 55 23.50 5.91 7.96
N LYS A 56 22.33 5.27 8.06
CA LYS A 56 21.94 4.39 9.18
C LYS A 56 22.01 5.10 10.54
N THR A 57 21.67 6.39 10.56
CA THR A 57 21.69 7.21 11.77
C THR A 57 20.39 7.12 12.54
N ARG A 58 19.25 6.91 11.84
CA ARG A 58 17.92 6.83 12.42
C ARG A 58 17.30 5.46 12.20
N LYS A 59 17.04 4.75 13.28
CA LYS A 59 16.38 3.44 13.24
C LYS A 59 14.94 3.56 12.78
N TRP A 60 14.45 2.52 12.11
CA TRP A 60 13.04 2.37 11.81
C TRP A 60 12.30 1.93 13.07
N GLU A 61 11.31 2.71 13.45
CA GLU A 61 10.46 2.44 14.61
C GLU A 61 9.06 1.98 14.15
N ARG A 62 8.24 1.51 15.10
CA ARG A 62 6.89 1.02 14.80
C ARG A 62 5.98 2.06 14.14
N ASP A 63 6.13 3.31 14.53
CA ASP A 63 5.35 4.46 14.07
C ASP A 63 6.04 5.27 12.97
N THR A 64 7.12 4.74 12.39
CA THR A 64 7.79 5.37 11.25
C THR A 64 6.83 5.47 10.06
N ILE A 65 6.68 6.68 9.54
CA ILE A 65 5.87 6.95 8.36
C ILE A 65 6.76 7.20 7.14
N VAL A 66 6.29 6.78 5.99
CA VAL A 66 6.99 6.97 4.71
C VAL A 66 6.02 7.44 3.64
N ASN A 67 6.53 8.07 2.60
CA ASN A 67 5.75 8.42 1.44
C ASN A 67 5.43 7.14 0.63
N VAL A 68 4.16 6.83 0.49
CA VAL A 68 3.69 5.61 -0.18
C VAL A 68 3.30 5.83 -1.65
N PHE A 69 3.47 7.05 -2.17
CA PHE A 69 3.23 7.41 -3.58
C PHE A 69 1.90 6.85 -4.12
N SER A 70 1.95 5.97 -5.11
CA SER A 70 0.77 5.44 -5.82
C SER A 70 -0.11 4.50 -5.01
N VAL A 71 0.28 4.08 -3.82
CA VAL A 71 -0.62 3.38 -2.89
C VAL A 71 -1.84 4.25 -2.56
N SER A 72 -1.71 5.58 -2.65
CA SER A 72 -2.82 6.53 -2.52
C SER A 72 -3.98 6.26 -3.49
N LYS A 73 -3.73 5.63 -4.65
CA LYS A 73 -4.79 5.21 -5.58
C LYS A 73 -5.74 4.18 -4.95
N ALA A 74 -5.19 3.24 -4.19
CA ALA A 74 -6.00 2.26 -3.47
C ALA A 74 -6.89 2.93 -2.42
N ILE A 75 -6.36 3.90 -1.67
CA ILE A 75 -7.14 4.68 -0.70
C ILE A 75 -8.26 5.47 -1.39
N THR A 76 -7.97 6.10 -2.52
CA THR A 76 -8.98 6.81 -3.34
C THR A 76 -10.07 5.85 -3.80
N ALA A 77 -9.72 4.64 -4.26
CA ALA A 77 -10.69 3.63 -4.67
C ALA A 77 -11.58 3.17 -3.49
N ILE A 78 -11.00 3.01 -2.29
CA ILE A 78 -11.77 2.69 -1.08
C ILE A 78 -12.76 3.81 -0.74
N CYS A 79 -12.33 5.07 -0.81
CA CYS A 79 -13.22 6.22 -0.58
C CYS A 79 -14.37 6.24 -1.58
N LEU A 80 -14.09 5.99 -2.87
CA LEU A 80 -15.10 5.88 -3.91
C LEU A 80 -16.07 4.72 -3.62
N GLY A 81 -15.55 3.56 -3.23
CA GLY A 81 -16.36 2.39 -2.85
C GLY A 81 -17.35 2.71 -1.73
N ARG A 82 -16.93 3.51 -0.74
CA ARG A 82 -17.82 3.98 0.33
C ARG A 82 -18.96 4.87 -0.16
N LEU A 83 -18.71 5.70 -1.18
CA LEU A 83 -19.75 6.53 -1.80
C LEU A 83 -20.72 5.66 -2.61
N ILE A 84 -20.24 4.64 -3.29
CA ILE A 84 -21.06 3.66 -4.01
C ILE A 84 -21.95 2.89 -3.04
N GLU A 85 -21.41 2.38 -1.95
CA GLU A 85 -22.15 1.68 -0.89
C GLU A 85 -23.29 2.53 -0.31
N ARG A 86 -23.05 3.83 -0.17
CA ARG A 86 -24.07 4.80 0.30
C ARG A 86 -25.06 5.23 -0.77
N GLY A 87 -24.98 4.70 -1.99
CA GLY A 87 -25.86 5.04 -3.11
C GLY A 87 -25.64 6.45 -3.68
N LEU A 88 -24.54 7.12 -3.32
CA LEU A 88 -24.22 8.47 -3.80
C LEU A 88 -23.57 8.46 -5.18
N ILE A 89 -22.97 7.34 -5.57
CA ILE A 89 -22.34 7.14 -6.87
C ILE A 89 -22.78 5.80 -7.44
N ASN A 90 -23.17 5.80 -8.72
CA ASN A 90 -23.43 4.61 -9.50
C ASN A 90 -22.27 4.38 -10.46
N ILE A 91 -21.54 3.28 -10.26
CA ILE A 91 -20.35 2.91 -11.05
C ILE A 91 -20.63 2.70 -12.55
N ASN A 92 -21.90 2.48 -12.92
CA ASN A 92 -22.32 2.28 -14.31
C ASN A 92 -22.59 3.60 -15.06
N LEU A 93 -22.58 4.73 -14.37
CA LEU A 93 -22.70 6.04 -14.97
C LEU A 93 -21.34 6.60 -15.35
N ALA A 94 -21.32 7.46 -16.35
CA ALA A 94 -20.10 8.13 -16.78
C ALA A 94 -19.70 9.23 -15.77
N VAL A 95 -18.41 9.54 -15.66
CA VAL A 95 -17.91 10.60 -14.78
C VAL A 95 -18.58 11.94 -15.08
N ARG A 96 -18.87 12.26 -16.36
CA ARG A 96 -19.56 13.48 -16.79
C ARG A 96 -20.97 13.64 -16.20
N ASP A 97 -21.59 12.54 -15.78
CA ASP A 97 -22.94 12.60 -15.17
C ASP A 97 -22.87 13.17 -13.74
N TYR A 98 -21.70 13.10 -13.10
CA TYR A 98 -21.41 13.69 -11.79
C TYR A 98 -20.58 14.98 -11.89
N TRP A 99 -19.75 15.06 -12.91
CA TRP A 99 -18.88 16.21 -13.17
C TRP A 99 -18.97 16.63 -14.64
N PRO A 100 -19.95 17.48 -14.98
CA PRO A 100 -20.24 17.86 -16.37
C PRO A 100 -19.03 18.47 -17.11
N GLU A 101 -18.22 19.27 -16.42
CA GLU A 101 -17.03 19.91 -17.00
C GLU A 101 -15.98 18.88 -17.48
N PHE A 102 -15.92 17.72 -16.86
CA PHE A 102 -15.07 16.63 -17.30
C PHE A 102 -15.44 16.12 -18.70
N GLY A 103 -16.72 16.19 -19.06
CA GLY A 103 -17.22 15.81 -20.38
C GLY A 103 -16.89 16.81 -21.50
N CYS A 104 -16.52 18.03 -21.16
CA CYS A 104 -16.09 19.04 -22.14
C CYS A 104 -14.70 18.78 -22.72
N CYS A 105 -13.87 18.00 -22.04
CA CYS A 105 -12.58 17.56 -22.52
C CYS A 105 -12.78 16.32 -23.38
N LEU A 106 -12.28 16.28 -24.61
CA LEU A 106 -12.43 15.21 -25.62
C LEU A 106 -11.83 13.84 -25.18
N LEU A 107 -11.72 13.59 -23.90
CA LEU A 107 -11.14 12.37 -23.31
C LEU A 107 -11.96 11.11 -23.58
N TYR A 108 -13.24 11.24 -23.94
CA TYR A 108 -14.09 10.11 -24.33
C TYR A 108 -13.72 9.51 -25.70
N THR A 109 -12.85 10.15 -26.47
CA THR A 109 -12.38 9.64 -27.78
C THR A 109 -11.15 8.76 -27.68
N SER A 110 -10.52 8.67 -26.52
CA SER A 110 -9.39 7.79 -26.28
C SER A 110 -9.87 6.43 -25.80
N PRO A 111 -9.79 5.37 -26.61
CA PRO A 111 -10.18 4.04 -26.15
C PRO A 111 -9.27 3.57 -25.02
N SER A 112 -9.84 2.85 -24.04
CA SER A 112 -9.08 2.18 -23.00
C SER A 112 -8.05 1.23 -23.62
N PRO A 113 -6.85 1.07 -23.06
CA PRO A 113 -5.90 0.06 -23.53
C PRO A 113 -6.48 -1.37 -23.61
N ARG A 114 -7.54 -1.66 -22.84
CA ARG A 114 -8.27 -2.94 -22.90
C ARG A 114 -9.15 -3.08 -24.15
N ASP A 115 -9.62 -1.96 -24.72
CA ASP A 115 -10.50 -1.97 -25.89
C ASP A 115 -9.74 -2.21 -27.20
N LYS A 116 -8.40 -2.26 -27.17
CA LYS A 116 -7.52 -2.52 -28.31
C LYS A 116 -7.17 -4.00 -28.50
N SER A 117 -7.69 -4.89 -27.67
CA SER A 117 -7.37 -6.33 -27.67
C SER A 117 -8.50 -7.20 -28.25
N SER A 118 -9.25 -6.70 -29.24
CA SER A 118 -10.19 -7.49 -30.04
C SER A 118 -9.79 -7.50 -31.51
#